data_3d1992442f71cdac18d68e5418300d22
#
_entry.id   3d1992442f71cdac18d68e5418300d22
#
_cell.length_a   1.000
_cell.length_b   1.000
_cell.length_c   1.000
_cell.angle_alpha   90.00
_cell.angle_beta   90.00
_cell.angle_gamma   90.00
#
_symmetry.space_group_name_H-M   'P 1'
#
loop_
_entity.id
_entity.type
_entity.pdbx_description
1 polymer ?
#
loop_
_entity_poly.entity_id
_entity_poly.type
_entity_poly.pdbx_seq_one_letter_code
_entity_poly.pdbx_strand_id
1 'polypeptide(L)'
;MPPVRSTASRRELLIALNAAAEISRPAAYRLAQELDRWADEDAPPERLAAATGVPKAQMRKALAAATTAGETAERETREAERLGGRIVTLLDPDYPAGLLHLAPPPPVLYLWGETPDVETPAIAIVGSRRADAYGREAADLFARALAAAGVTVVSGFAQGIDAAAHRATLAVPGGRTVAVLGCGLGVDYPRGHRRLGEEIAGRGTLLTEFPCGLVPRGWHFPLRNRSIAALSAGTLVVQAALRSGSLITARHALDLGREVWAVPGRIFDEGSLGANALIREGAHLAQHPSDLLEMLSPLAA
;
A
#
# COMPACT_ATOMS: atom_id res chain seq x y z
N MET A 1 33.28 9.34 -20.99
CA MET A 1 32.08 10.19 -20.80
C MET A 1 32.36 11.06 -19.58
N PRO A 2 32.10 12.36 -19.63
CA PRO A 2 32.25 13.19 -18.44
C PRO A 2 31.30 12.68 -17.35
N PRO A 3 31.68 12.84 -16.07
CA PRO A 3 30.85 12.42 -14.95
C PRO A 3 29.55 13.25 -14.98
N VAL A 4 28.43 12.55 -14.89
CA VAL A 4 27.11 13.19 -14.81
C VAL A 4 26.92 13.59 -13.36
N ARG A 5 27.39 14.80 -12.98
CA ARG A 5 26.88 15.43 -11.77
C ARG A 5 25.40 15.74 -12.02
N SER A 6 24.53 14.93 -11.48
CA SER A 6 23.12 15.26 -11.44
C SER A 6 22.97 16.50 -10.56
N THR A 7 22.47 17.60 -11.12
CA THR A 7 22.06 18.77 -10.34
C THR A 7 20.71 18.55 -9.67
N ALA A 8 20.12 17.38 -9.90
CA ALA A 8 18.83 17.00 -9.35
C ALA A 8 18.92 16.82 -7.82
N SER A 9 17.90 17.26 -7.12
CA SER A 9 17.74 17.01 -5.70
C SER A 9 17.54 15.50 -5.42
N ARG A 10 17.83 15.07 -4.20
CA ARG A 10 17.60 13.69 -3.77
C ARG A 10 16.14 13.25 -3.97
N ARG A 11 15.20 14.17 -3.76
CA ARG A 11 13.78 13.94 -3.99
C ARG A 11 13.49 13.63 -5.48
N GLU A 12 14.04 14.40 -6.39
CA GLU A 12 13.90 14.18 -7.83
C GLU A 12 14.53 12.87 -8.28
N LEU A 13 15.66 12.49 -7.70
CA LEU A 13 16.29 11.19 -7.94
C LEU A 13 15.38 10.03 -7.51
N LEU A 14 14.75 10.09 -6.34
CA LEU A 14 13.80 9.07 -5.89
C LEU A 14 12.62 8.93 -6.86
N ILE A 15 12.03 10.05 -7.27
CA ILE A 15 10.91 10.06 -8.21
C ILE A 15 11.33 9.46 -9.56
N ALA A 16 12.49 9.85 -10.09
CA ALA A 16 13.00 9.34 -11.36
C ALA A 16 13.29 7.82 -11.31
N LEU A 17 13.92 7.34 -10.25
CA LEU A 17 14.15 5.91 -10.04
C LEU A 17 12.84 5.12 -9.97
N ASN A 18 11.84 5.67 -9.29
CA ASN A 18 10.53 5.04 -9.17
C ASN A 18 9.76 4.99 -10.50
N ALA A 19 9.90 6.04 -11.32
CA ALA A 19 9.22 6.16 -12.62
C ALA A 19 9.92 5.35 -13.73
N ALA A 20 11.21 5.01 -13.58
CA ALA A 20 11.98 4.32 -14.59
C ALA A 20 11.53 2.86 -14.77
N ALA A 21 10.84 2.57 -15.86
CA ALA A 21 10.31 1.23 -16.16
C ALA A 21 11.42 0.17 -16.36
N GLU A 22 12.60 0.60 -16.74
CA GLU A 22 13.78 -0.26 -16.99
C GLU A 22 14.46 -0.71 -15.69
N ILE A 23 14.18 -0.04 -14.56
CA ILE A 23 14.74 -0.37 -13.25
C ILE A 23 13.77 -1.32 -12.54
N SER A 24 14.27 -2.46 -12.10
CA SER A 24 13.43 -3.38 -11.32
C SER A 24 13.09 -2.78 -9.96
N ARG A 25 11.89 -3.04 -9.44
CA ARG A 25 11.45 -2.52 -8.12
C ARG A 25 12.44 -2.85 -6.99
N PRO A 26 12.97 -4.08 -6.87
CA PRO A 26 13.99 -4.36 -5.85
C PRO A 26 15.25 -3.49 -6.00
N ALA A 27 15.67 -3.21 -7.23
CA ALA A 27 16.82 -2.34 -7.47
C ALA A 27 16.50 -0.88 -7.14
N ALA A 28 15.34 -0.36 -7.55
CA ALA A 28 14.90 0.99 -7.22
C ALA A 28 14.83 1.21 -5.71
N TYR A 29 14.26 0.26 -4.97
CA TYR A 29 14.15 0.36 -3.50
C TYR A 29 15.52 0.29 -2.82
N ARG A 30 16.41 -0.58 -3.28
CA ARG A 30 17.78 -0.65 -2.75
C ARG A 30 18.54 0.64 -3.03
N LEU A 31 18.44 1.19 -4.24
CA LEU A 31 19.08 2.45 -4.60
C LEU A 31 18.53 3.63 -3.78
N ALA A 32 17.24 3.62 -3.45
CA ALA A 32 16.65 4.62 -2.58
C ALA A 32 17.21 4.54 -1.14
N GLN A 33 17.41 3.34 -0.60
CA GLN A 33 18.03 3.15 0.71
C GLN A 33 19.51 3.56 0.75
N GLU A 34 20.21 3.37 -0.36
CA GLU A 34 21.64 3.64 -0.50
C GLU A 34 21.93 5.00 -1.18
N LEU A 35 20.93 5.90 -1.17
CA LEU A 35 20.98 7.17 -1.91
C LEU A 35 22.24 7.97 -1.57
N ASP A 36 22.60 8.05 -0.29
CA ASP A 36 23.79 8.75 0.20
C ASP A 36 25.11 8.15 -0.29
N ARG A 37 25.10 6.88 -0.71
CA ARG A 37 26.29 6.16 -1.17
C ARG A 37 26.56 6.30 -2.66
N TRP A 38 25.61 6.79 -3.44
CA TRP A 38 25.77 6.83 -4.89
C TRP A 38 25.35 8.13 -5.55
N ALA A 39 24.44 8.91 -4.95
CA ALA A 39 23.87 10.09 -5.59
C ALA A 39 24.89 11.21 -5.82
N ASP A 40 25.81 11.38 -4.87
CA ASP A 40 26.83 12.45 -4.87
C ASP A 40 28.21 11.91 -5.27
N GLU A 41 28.35 10.59 -5.53
CA GLU A 41 29.63 9.96 -5.79
C GLU A 41 29.95 9.92 -7.29
N ASP A 42 31.05 10.56 -7.69
CA ASP A 42 31.61 10.49 -9.03
C ASP A 42 32.46 9.22 -9.16
N ALA A 43 31.79 8.07 -9.32
CA ALA A 43 32.43 6.78 -9.42
C ALA A 43 31.87 5.95 -10.59
N PRO A 44 32.66 5.04 -11.16
CA PRO A 44 32.19 4.19 -12.24
C PRO A 44 31.05 3.27 -11.77
N PRO A 45 30.11 2.89 -12.68
CA PRO A 45 28.94 2.06 -12.34
C PRO A 45 29.30 0.76 -11.62
N GLU A 46 30.46 0.20 -11.87
CA GLU A 46 30.97 -1.03 -11.24
C GLU A 46 31.23 -0.84 -9.75
N ARG A 47 31.84 0.28 -9.38
CA ARG A 47 32.13 0.62 -7.98
C ARG A 47 30.85 0.92 -7.21
N LEU A 48 29.96 1.71 -7.80
CA LEU A 48 28.65 2.04 -7.19
C LEU A 48 27.78 0.78 -7.05
N ALA A 49 27.80 -0.12 -8.05
CA ALA A 49 27.09 -1.39 -7.97
C ALA A 49 27.61 -2.27 -6.82
N ALA A 50 28.94 -2.32 -6.62
CA ALA A 50 29.53 -3.06 -5.52
C ALA A 50 29.19 -2.44 -4.15
N ALA A 51 29.22 -1.11 -4.04
CA ALA A 51 28.91 -0.39 -2.82
C ALA A 51 27.44 -0.53 -2.37
N THR A 52 26.51 -0.57 -3.34
CA THR A 52 25.07 -0.64 -3.08
C THR A 52 24.50 -2.05 -3.13
N GLY A 53 25.26 -3.04 -3.61
CA GLY A 53 24.77 -4.40 -3.83
C GLY A 53 23.72 -4.51 -4.96
N VAL A 54 23.60 -3.49 -5.81
CA VAL A 54 22.68 -3.47 -6.95
C VAL A 54 23.41 -4.03 -8.19
N PRO A 55 22.78 -4.89 -9.01
CA PRO A 55 23.40 -5.39 -10.22
C PRO A 55 23.89 -4.28 -11.14
N LYS A 56 25.11 -4.42 -11.71
CA LYS A 56 25.76 -3.42 -12.58
C LYS A 56 24.83 -2.90 -13.70
N ALA A 57 24.05 -3.79 -14.32
CA ALA A 57 23.11 -3.40 -15.36
C ALA A 57 22.00 -2.47 -14.83
N GLN A 58 21.52 -2.69 -13.62
CA GLN A 58 20.53 -1.83 -12.95
C GLN A 58 21.15 -0.50 -12.52
N MET A 59 22.38 -0.50 -12.03
CA MET A 59 23.12 0.73 -11.70
C MET A 59 23.31 1.62 -12.92
N ARG A 60 23.68 1.08 -14.07
CA ARG A 60 23.80 1.86 -15.31
C ARG A 60 22.48 2.52 -15.72
N LYS A 61 21.35 1.80 -15.57
CA LYS A 61 20.02 2.36 -15.83
C LYS A 61 19.66 3.46 -14.84
N ALA A 62 20.02 3.29 -13.57
CA ALA A 62 19.81 4.31 -12.53
C ALA A 62 20.60 5.59 -12.81
N LEU A 63 21.86 5.46 -13.18
CA LEU A 63 22.68 6.61 -13.58
C LEU A 63 22.13 7.31 -14.83
N ALA A 64 21.63 6.55 -15.81
CA ALA A 64 20.95 7.13 -16.97
C ALA A 64 19.66 7.87 -16.55
N ALA A 65 18.85 7.30 -15.67
CA ALA A 65 17.65 7.96 -15.15
C ALA A 65 17.99 9.24 -14.34
N ALA A 66 19.12 9.24 -13.63
CA ALA A 66 19.59 10.39 -12.87
C ALA A 66 19.93 11.60 -13.75
N THR A 67 20.31 11.40 -15.01
CA THR A 67 20.63 12.51 -15.94
C THR A 67 19.41 13.37 -16.28
N THR A 68 18.21 12.80 -16.24
CA THR A 68 16.93 13.47 -16.55
C THR A 68 16.00 13.49 -15.34
N ALA A 69 16.56 13.37 -14.12
CA ALA A 69 15.76 13.22 -12.92
C ALA A 69 14.84 14.43 -12.66
N GLY A 70 15.32 15.65 -12.84
CA GLY A 70 14.51 16.85 -12.69
C GLY A 70 13.32 16.88 -13.65
N GLU A 71 13.57 16.66 -14.95
CA GLU A 71 12.50 16.62 -15.97
C GLU A 71 11.47 15.51 -15.70
N THR A 72 11.98 14.33 -15.30
CA THR A 72 11.13 13.18 -14.97
C THR A 72 10.28 13.44 -13.73
N ALA A 73 10.87 14.00 -12.67
CA ALA A 73 10.16 14.34 -11.45
C ALA A 73 9.09 15.42 -11.70
N GLU A 74 9.42 16.44 -12.49
CA GLU A 74 8.46 17.48 -12.86
C GLU A 74 7.28 16.92 -13.68
N ARG A 75 7.55 16.04 -14.64
CA ARG A 75 6.51 15.36 -15.43
C ARG A 75 5.60 14.50 -14.57
N GLU A 76 6.17 13.68 -13.67
CA GLU A 76 5.41 12.82 -12.75
C GLU A 76 4.58 13.66 -11.77
N THR A 77 5.13 14.76 -11.26
CA THR A 77 4.42 15.67 -10.35
C THR A 77 3.22 16.31 -11.05
N ARG A 78 3.42 16.88 -12.25
CA ARG A 78 2.32 17.46 -13.04
C ARG A 78 1.24 16.42 -13.36
N GLU A 79 1.62 15.19 -13.69
CA GLU A 79 0.65 14.14 -13.98
C GLU A 79 -0.12 13.72 -12.71
N ALA A 80 0.53 13.61 -11.57
CA ALA A 80 -0.15 13.34 -10.30
C ALA A 80 -1.15 14.45 -9.96
N GLU A 81 -0.76 15.73 -10.08
CA GLU A 81 -1.62 16.89 -9.85
C GLU A 81 -2.81 16.94 -10.81
N ARG A 82 -2.58 16.65 -12.10
CA ARG A 82 -3.65 16.56 -13.11
C ARG A 82 -4.71 15.51 -12.76
N LEU A 83 -4.30 14.45 -12.06
CA LEU A 83 -5.18 13.39 -11.57
C LEU A 83 -5.78 13.68 -10.19
N GLY A 84 -5.55 14.87 -9.63
CA GLY A 84 -6.01 15.29 -8.31
C GLY A 84 -5.16 14.79 -7.16
N GLY A 85 -4.01 14.21 -7.45
CA GLY A 85 -3.10 13.64 -6.47
C GLY A 85 -1.83 14.48 -6.26
N ARG A 86 -0.93 13.95 -5.43
CA ARG A 86 0.40 14.49 -5.17
C ARG A 86 1.42 13.37 -4.92
N ILE A 87 2.69 13.73 -4.99
CA ILE A 87 3.80 12.81 -4.71
C ILE A 87 4.37 13.09 -3.32
N VAL A 88 4.55 12.03 -2.54
CA VAL A 88 5.25 12.03 -1.26
C VAL A 88 6.40 11.02 -1.34
N THR A 89 7.58 11.40 -0.86
CA THR A 89 8.78 10.56 -0.85
C THR A 89 9.23 10.24 0.57
N LEU A 90 10.12 9.29 0.75
CA LEU A 90 10.75 8.97 2.04
C LEU A 90 11.40 10.17 2.73
N LEU A 91 11.69 11.25 2.00
CA LEU A 91 12.34 12.45 2.49
C LEU A 91 11.33 13.52 2.95
N ASP A 92 10.06 13.34 2.65
CA ASP A 92 9.03 14.32 2.97
C ASP A 92 8.46 14.05 4.38
N PRO A 93 8.21 15.10 5.19
CA PRO A 93 7.78 14.97 6.58
C PRO A 93 6.39 14.35 6.73
N ASP A 94 5.56 14.42 5.69
CA ASP A 94 4.23 13.83 5.63
C ASP A 94 4.21 12.39 5.05
N TYR A 95 5.38 11.74 4.98
CA TYR A 95 5.44 10.33 4.60
C TYR A 95 4.78 9.46 5.68
N PRO A 96 3.85 8.56 5.32
CA PRO A 96 3.12 7.73 6.28
C PRO A 96 4.07 6.85 7.11
N ALA A 97 4.20 7.15 8.41
CA ALA A 97 5.17 6.52 9.30
C ALA A 97 5.03 4.99 9.37
N GLY A 98 3.80 4.46 9.25
CA GLY A 98 3.55 3.02 9.22
C GLY A 98 4.32 2.29 8.13
N LEU A 99 4.57 2.94 6.98
CA LEU A 99 5.32 2.34 5.86
C LEU A 99 6.83 2.25 6.11
N LEU A 100 7.36 3.01 7.07
CA LEU A 100 8.78 2.93 7.46
C LEU A 100 9.14 1.60 8.11
N HIS A 101 8.17 0.85 8.63
CA HIS A 101 8.38 -0.49 9.17
C HIS A 101 8.63 -1.56 8.09
N LEU A 102 8.41 -1.22 6.82
CA LEU A 102 8.72 -2.13 5.71
C LEU A 102 10.22 -2.15 5.42
N ALA A 103 10.73 -3.31 5.06
CA ALA A 103 12.12 -3.50 4.64
C ALA A 103 12.18 -4.08 3.21
N PRO A 104 12.44 -3.24 2.20
CA PRO A 104 12.56 -1.78 2.20
C PRO A 104 11.21 -1.05 2.13
N PRO A 105 11.11 0.19 2.66
CA PRO A 105 9.93 1.02 2.50
C PRO A 105 9.78 1.51 1.04
N PRO A 106 8.56 1.77 0.55
CA PRO A 106 8.35 2.38 -0.76
C PRO A 106 9.01 3.77 -0.83
N PRO A 107 9.94 4.03 -1.77
CA PRO A 107 10.64 5.31 -1.80
C PRO A 107 9.77 6.49 -2.23
N VAL A 108 8.72 6.23 -2.97
CA VAL A 108 7.79 7.21 -3.52
C VAL A 108 6.36 6.70 -3.42
N LEU A 109 5.47 7.57 -3.03
CA LEU A 109 4.04 7.36 -2.95
C LEU A 109 3.31 8.40 -3.79
N TYR A 110 2.25 7.98 -4.43
CA TYR A 110 1.28 8.84 -5.10
C TYR A 110 -0.01 8.80 -4.28
N LEU A 111 -0.44 9.94 -3.78
CA LEU A 111 -1.61 10.08 -2.92
C LEU A 111 -2.68 10.90 -3.63
N TRP A 112 -3.92 10.46 -3.57
CA TRP A 112 -5.08 11.24 -3.95
C TRP A 112 -6.04 11.32 -2.76
N GLY A 113 -6.26 12.52 -2.24
CA GLY A 113 -6.93 12.79 -0.98
C GLY A 113 -5.96 13.21 0.14
N GLU A 114 -6.38 13.09 1.39
CA GLU A 114 -5.60 13.48 2.57
C GLU A 114 -4.41 12.52 2.81
N THR A 115 -3.37 12.99 3.53
CA THR A 115 -2.36 12.06 4.06
C THR A 115 -3.01 11.17 5.11
N PRO A 116 -2.75 9.84 5.09
CA PRO A 116 -3.21 9.00 6.18
C PRO A 116 -2.69 9.50 7.53
N ASP A 117 -3.62 9.75 8.45
CA ASP A 117 -3.29 10.23 9.79
C ASP A 117 -2.57 9.11 10.58
N VAL A 118 -1.44 9.47 11.19
CA VAL A 118 -0.63 8.54 11.98
C VAL A 118 -1.13 8.38 13.42
N GLU A 119 -1.93 9.32 13.92
CA GLU A 119 -2.47 9.30 15.28
C GLU A 119 -3.78 8.49 15.35
N THR A 120 -4.51 8.41 14.25
CA THR A 120 -5.73 7.63 14.18
C THR A 120 -5.43 6.15 14.01
N PRO A 121 -5.89 5.28 14.93
CA PRO A 121 -5.73 3.84 14.75
C PRO A 121 -6.36 3.36 13.45
N ALA A 122 -5.69 2.45 12.76
CA ALA A 122 -6.16 1.92 11.48
C ALA A 122 -6.20 0.39 11.50
N ILE A 123 -7.23 -0.20 10.89
CA ILE A 123 -7.39 -1.65 10.71
C ILE A 123 -7.52 -1.98 9.23
N ALA A 124 -6.76 -2.97 8.78
CA ALA A 124 -6.93 -3.53 7.45
C ALA A 124 -8.13 -4.47 7.41
N ILE A 125 -9.04 -4.32 6.45
CA ILE A 125 -10.10 -5.28 6.14
C ILE A 125 -9.84 -5.84 4.76
N VAL A 126 -9.58 -7.12 4.66
CA VAL A 126 -9.23 -7.80 3.39
C VAL A 126 -10.00 -9.11 3.22
N GLY A 127 -10.09 -9.57 1.96
CA GLY A 127 -10.74 -10.84 1.70
C GLY A 127 -10.94 -11.16 0.23
N SER A 128 -11.90 -12.03 -0.04
CA SER A 128 -12.20 -12.56 -1.36
C SER A 128 -12.68 -11.46 -2.32
N ARG A 129 -12.15 -11.48 -3.55
CA ARG A 129 -12.69 -10.67 -4.66
C ARG A 129 -14.06 -11.15 -5.13
N ARG A 130 -14.40 -12.40 -4.87
CA ARG A 130 -15.69 -13.05 -5.17
C ARG A 130 -16.41 -13.38 -3.87
N ALA A 131 -16.56 -12.37 -3.01
CA ALA A 131 -17.29 -12.50 -1.77
C ALA A 131 -18.77 -12.83 -2.02
N ASP A 132 -19.32 -13.73 -1.25
CA ASP A 132 -20.75 -14.01 -1.21
C ASP A 132 -21.52 -12.96 -0.38
N ALA A 133 -22.80 -13.19 -0.12
CA ALA A 133 -23.62 -12.28 0.69
C ALA A 133 -23.08 -12.19 2.12
N TYR A 134 -22.76 -13.33 2.74
CA TYR A 134 -22.24 -13.40 4.11
C TYR A 134 -20.94 -12.60 4.27
N GLY A 135 -19.98 -12.81 3.35
CA GLY A 135 -18.72 -12.08 3.40
C GLY A 135 -18.90 -10.57 3.25
N ARG A 136 -19.81 -10.12 2.36
CA ARG A 136 -20.10 -8.69 2.21
C ARG A 136 -20.81 -8.10 3.42
N GLU A 137 -21.77 -8.81 4.02
CA GLU A 137 -22.46 -8.37 5.24
C GLU A 137 -21.50 -8.30 6.43
N ALA A 138 -20.63 -9.28 6.59
CA ALA A 138 -19.59 -9.23 7.63
C ALA A 138 -18.63 -8.06 7.41
N ALA A 139 -18.15 -7.82 6.17
CA ALA A 139 -17.30 -6.67 5.88
C ALA A 139 -18.00 -5.33 6.17
N ASP A 140 -19.30 -5.21 5.85
CA ASP A 140 -20.13 -4.03 6.15
C ASP A 140 -20.25 -3.82 7.66
N LEU A 141 -20.58 -4.87 8.42
CA LEU A 141 -20.71 -4.82 9.88
C LEU A 141 -19.43 -4.32 10.55
N PHE A 142 -18.30 -4.95 10.26
CA PHE A 142 -17.02 -4.60 10.88
C PHE A 142 -16.55 -3.20 10.45
N ALA A 143 -16.66 -2.87 9.17
CA ALA A 143 -16.20 -1.58 8.65
C ALA A 143 -17.00 -0.41 9.23
N ARG A 144 -18.34 -0.54 9.35
CA ARG A 144 -19.18 0.48 9.99
C ARG A 144 -18.86 0.67 11.46
N ALA A 145 -18.70 -0.42 12.20
CA ALA A 145 -18.40 -0.35 13.62
C ALA A 145 -17.03 0.28 13.88
N LEU A 146 -16.00 -0.08 13.12
CA LEU A 146 -14.68 0.52 13.20
C LEU A 146 -14.73 2.01 12.85
N ALA A 147 -15.41 2.38 11.75
CA ALA A 147 -15.55 3.77 11.34
C ALA A 147 -16.32 4.61 12.40
N ALA A 148 -17.38 4.06 12.99
CA ALA A 148 -18.14 4.72 14.06
C ALA A 148 -17.32 4.93 15.34
N ALA A 149 -16.32 4.07 15.58
CA ALA A 149 -15.37 4.21 16.69
C ALA A 149 -14.16 5.11 16.31
N GLY A 150 -14.17 5.79 15.16
CA GLY A 150 -13.08 6.66 14.72
C GLY A 150 -11.86 5.92 14.15
N VAL A 151 -11.96 4.60 13.94
CA VAL A 151 -10.86 3.80 13.36
C VAL A 151 -10.86 3.92 11.84
N THR A 152 -9.70 4.19 11.26
CA THR A 152 -9.51 4.23 9.80
C THR A 152 -9.51 2.81 9.22
N VAL A 153 -10.30 2.57 8.18
CA VAL A 153 -10.32 1.29 7.48
C VAL A 153 -9.35 1.33 6.29
N VAL A 154 -8.36 0.45 6.29
CA VAL A 154 -7.40 0.29 5.20
C VAL A 154 -7.78 -0.94 4.37
N SER A 155 -7.77 -0.84 3.04
CA SER A 155 -8.02 -1.99 2.18
C SER A 155 -7.37 -1.86 0.80
N GLY A 156 -7.52 -2.90 -0.02
CA GLY A 156 -6.79 -3.03 -1.29
C GLY A 156 -7.55 -2.56 -2.53
N PHE A 157 -8.71 -1.93 -2.38
CA PHE A 157 -9.52 -1.43 -3.49
C PHE A 157 -9.97 -2.51 -4.49
N ALA A 158 -9.89 -3.79 -4.15
CA ALA A 158 -10.35 -4.88 -5.00
C ALA A 158 -11.89 -4.99 -4.99
N GLN A 159 -12.44 -5.75 -5.92
CA GLN A 159 -13.85 -6.16 -5.85
C GLN A 159 -14.09 -7.02 -4.58
N GLY A 160 -15.34 -7.21 -4.21
CA GLY A 160 -15.72 -8.07 -3.08
C GLY A 160 -15.53 -7.40 -1.73
N ILE A 161 -14.78 -8.02 -0.83
CA ILE A 161 -14.61 -7.57 0.56
C ILE A 161 -14.04 -6.15 0.64
N ASP A 162 -12.98 -5.85 -0.12
CA ASP A 162 -12.31 -4.54 -0.07
C ASP A 162 -13.30 -3.41 -0.43
N ALA A 163 -14.04 -3.58 -1.54
CA ALA A 163 -15.03 -2.60 -1.97
C ALA A 163 -16.22 -2.48 -1.00
N ALA A 164 -16.64 -3.58 -0.36
CA ALA A 164 -17.69 -3.57 0.66
C ALA A 164 -17.21 -2.78 1.88
N ALA A 165 -16.01 -3.03 2.37
CA ALA A 165 -15.41 -2.32 3.50
C ALA A 165 -15.31 -0.82 3.24
N HIS A 166 -14.79 -0.39 2.07
CA HIS A 166 -14.71 1.03 1.72
C HIS A 166 -16.08 1.71 1.70
N ARG A 167 -17.08 1.10 1.03
CA ARG A 167 -18.43 1.68 0.96
C ARG A 167 -19.10 1.77 2.34
N ALA A 168 -18.96 0.73 3.15
CA ALA A 168 -19.49 0.70 4.50
C ALA A 168 -18.89 1.80 5.39
N THR A 169 -17.57 1.98 5.31
CA THR A 169 -16.87 3.07 6.00
C THR A 169 -17.38 4.44 5.56
N LEU A 170 -17.48 4.67 4.25
CA LEU A 170 -17.96 5.93 3.69
C LEU A 170 -19.44 6.22 4.02
N ALA A 171 -20.24 5.22 4.33
CA ALA A 171 -21.63 5.40 4.76
C ALA A 171 -21.75 5.91 6.20
N VAL A 172 -20.68 5.86 7.00
CA VAL A 172 -20.64 6.39 8.35
C VAL A 172 -20.20 7.86 8.31
N PRO A 173 -20.93 8.79 8.98
CA PRO A 173 -20.48 10.18 9.10
C PRO A 173 -19.08 10.26 9.75
N GLY A 174 -18.17 10.98 9.13
CA GLY A 174 -16.77 11.07 9.59
C GLY A 174 -15.92 9.82 9.34
N GLY A 175 -16.48 8.76 8.75
CA GLY A 175 -15.73 7.54 8.44
C GLY A 175 -14.60 7.78 7.43
N ARG A 176 -13.38 7.35 7.77
CA ARG A 176 -12.17 7.51 6.96
C ARG A 176 -11.67 6.16 6.45
N THR A 177 -11.23 6.14 5.19
CA THR A 177 -10.69 4.91 4.60
C THR A 177 -9.49 5.20 3.71
N VAL A 178 -8.54 4.26 3.70
CA VAL A 178 -7.34 4.30 2.85
C VAL A 178 -7.40 3.13 1.87
N ALA A 179 -7.45 3.44 0.59
CA ALA A 179 -7.38 2.46 -0.49
C ALA A 179 -5.96 2.38 -1.03
N VAL A 180 -5.28 1.26 -0.81
CA VAL A 180 -3.95 1.02 -1.38
C VAL A 180 -4.11 0.35 -2.73
N LEU A 181 -3.55 0.93 -3.80
CA LEU A 181 -3.76 0.47 -5.17
C LEU A 181 -2.63 -0.45 -5.66
N GLY A 182 -2.95 -1.40 -6.52
CA GLY A 182 -1.98 -2.23 -7.24
C GLY A 182 -1.64 -1.74 -8.65
N CYS A 183 -1.93 -0.45 -8.93
CA CYS A 183 -1.68 0.23 -10.21
C CYS A 183 -1.40 1.71 -9.94
N GLY A 184 -0.97 2.45 -10.94
CA GLY A 184 -0.79 3.91 -10.85
C GLY A 184 -2.12 4.67 -10.76
N LEU A 185 -2.08 5.90 -10.27
CA LEU A 185 -3.22 6.81 -10.34
C LEU A 185 -3.65 7.00 -11.80
N GLY A 186 -4.94 7.24 -12.03
CA GLY A 186 -5.53 7.43 -13.35
C GLY A 186 -5.89 6.13 -14.08
N VAL A 187 -5.53 4.96 -13.56
CA VAL A 187 -5.92 3.66 -14.12
C VAL A 187 -7.26 3.20 -13.53
N ASP A 188 -8.27 2.98 -14.40
CA ASP A 188 -9.58 2.42 -13.98
C ASP A 188 -9.45 0.92 -13.68
N TYR A 189 -8.96 0.60 -12.50
CA TYR A 189 -8.84 -0.78 -12.01
C TYR A 189 -9.16 -0.90 -10.52
N PRO A 190 -10.08 -1.81 -10.15
CA PRO A 190 -10.95 -2.64 -11.03
C PRO A 190 -11.92 -1.77 -11.85
N ARG A 191 -12.26 -2.22 -13.04
CA ARG A 191 -13.23 -1.48 -13.88
C ARG A 191 -14.52 -1.18 -13.12
N GLY A 192 -15.00 0.06 -13.25
CA GLY A 192 -16.22 0.53 -12.58
C GLY A 192 -16.03 0.99 -11.14
N HIS A 193 -14.80 1.06 -10.62
CA HIS A 193 -14.52 1.58 -9.28
C HIS A 193 -14.18 3.08 -9.27
N ARG A 194 -14.18 3.76 -10.41
CA ARG A 194 -13.82 5.18 -10.51
C ARG A 194 -14.60 6.04 -9.50
N ARG A 195 -15.94 5.91 -9.48
CA ARG A 195 -16.79 6.67 -8.53
C ARG A 195 -16.42 6.38 -7.06
N LEU A 196 -16.18 5.12 -6.71
CA LEU A 196 -15.75 4.76 -5.37
C LEU A 196 -14.38 5.40 -5.04
N GLY A 197 -13.47 5.48 -6.01
CA GLY A 197 -12.19 6.17 -5.85
C GLY A 197 -12.37 7.66 -5.57
N GLU A 198 -13.22 8.34 -6.32
CA GLU A 198 -13.56 9.76 -6.12
C GLU A 198 -14.19 10.00 -4.73
N GLU A 199 -15.10 9.12 -4.29
CA GLU A 199 -15.72 9.18 -2.97
C GLU A 199 -14.69 8.96 -1.83
N ILE A 200 -13.73 8.04 -2.02
CA ILE A 200 -12.63 7.80 -1.07
C ILE A 200 -11.71 9.02 -1.02
N ALA A 201 -11.29 9.56 -2.15
CA ALA A 201 -10.41 10.73 -2.20
C ALA A 201 -11.00 11.96 -1.50
N GLY A 202 -12.32 12.09 -1.49
CA GLY A 202 -13.02 13.19 -0.82
C GLY A 202 -13.06 13.12 0.69
N ARG A 203 -12.80 11.95 1.31
CA ARG A 203 -12.91 11.73 2.76
C ARG A 203 -11.83 10.80 3.34
N GLY A 204 -10.84 10.48 2.57
CA GLY A 204 -9.75 9.58 2.91
C GLY A 204 -8.67 9.64 1.85
N THR A 205 -8.08 8.49 1.48
CA THR A 205 -6.91 8.49 0.58
C THR A 205 -6.92 7.28 -0.36
N LEU A 206 -6.62 7.54 -1.63
CA LEU A 206 -6.04 6.52 -2.50
C LEU A 206 -4.52 6.65 -2.45
N LEU A 207 -3.83 5.54 -2.22
CA LEU A 207 -2.39 5.49 -2.08
C LEU A 207 -1.81 4.42 -3.01
N THR A 208 -0.75 4.77 -3.73
CA THR A 208 -0.01 3.79 -4.54
C THR A 208 1.49 4.10 -4.55
N GLU A 209 2.31 3.06 -4.65
CA GLU A 209 3.74 3.13 -4.88
C GLU A 209 4.11 3.07 -6.38
N PHE A 210 3.10 2.94 -7.24
CA PHE A 210 3.28 2.80 -8.69
C PHE A 210 3.09 4.15 -9.41
N PRO A 211 3.94 4.48 -10.41
CA PRO A 211 3.84 5.70 -11.22
C PRO A 211 2.45 5.88 -11.84
N CYS A 212 2.07 7.14 -12.08
CA CYS A 212 0.82 7.49 -12.73
C CYS A 212 0.64 6.73 -14.05
N GLY A 213 -0.56 6.23 -14.32
CA GLY A 213 -0.88 5.50 -15.53
C GLY A 213 -0.30 4.08 -15.64
N LEU A 214 0.50 3.61 -14.66
CA LEU A 214 1.04 2.25 -14.70
C LEU A 214 -0.07 1.21 -14.53
N VAL A 215 -0.30 0.42 -15.60
CA VAL A 215 -1.31 -0.64 -15.61
C VAL A 215 -0.95 -1.78 -14.66
N PRO A 216 -1.95 -2.45 -14.03
CA PRO A 216 -1.68 -3.49 -13.06
C PRO A 216 -1.10 -4.74 -13.71
N ARG A 217 -0.16 -5.39 -13.00
CA ARG A 217 0.39 -6.71 -13.31
C ARG A 217 0.19 -7.63 -12.11
N GLY A 218 0.15 -8.94 -12.32
CA GLY A 218 -0.14 -9.91 -11.25
C GLY A 218 0.73 -9.75 -10.00
N TRP A 219 2.01 -9.47 -10.16
CA TRP A 219 2.96 -9.30 -9.06
C TRP A 219 2.83 -7.96 -8.30
N HIS A 220 2.12 -6.97 -8.85
CA HIS A 220 1.85 -5.71 -8.14
C HIS A 220 0.98 -5.93 -6.89
N PHE A 221 0.04 -6.88 -6.95
CA PHE A 221 -0.91 -7.09 -5.87
C PHE A 221 -0.25 -7.67 -4.60
N PRO A 222 0.56 -8.74 -4.67
CA PRO A 222 1.33 -9.20 -3.52
C PRO A 222 2.28 -8.13 -2.96
N LEU A 223 2.96 -7.37 -3.83
CA LEU A 223 3.85 -6.29 -3.40
C LEU A 223 3.08 -5.21 -2.64
N ARG A 224 1.96 -4.75 -3.17
CA ARG A 224 1.10 -3.75 -2.55
C ARG A 224 0.55 -4.20 -1.20
N ASN A 225 0.24 -5.48 -1.02
CA ASN A 225 -0.39 -5.99 0.21
C ASN A 225 0.45 -5.74 1.47
N ARG A 226 1.78 -5.66 1.35
CA ARG A 226 2.67 -5.28 2.46
C ARG A 226 2.35 -3.86 2.97
N SER A 227 2.00 -2.94 2.05
CA SER A 227 1.65 -1.56 2.41
C SER A 227 0.29 -1.48 3.11
N ILE A 228 -0.68 -2.36 2.77
CA ILE A 228 -1.94 -2.48 3.51
C ILE A 228 -1.65 -2.87 4.96
N ALA A 229 -0.89 -3.95 5.17
CA ALA A 229 -0.50 -4.41 6.49
C ALA A 229 0.26 -3.32 7.26
N ALA A 230 1.21 -2.65 6.62
CA ALA A 230 2.07 -1.65 7.24
C ALA A 230 1.34 -0.36 7.68
N LEU A 231 0.25 0.00 7.03
CA LEU A 231 -0.58 1.15 7.38
C LEU A 231 -1.61 0.86 8.47
N SER A 232 -1.66 -0.37 9.02
CA SER A 232 -2.71 -0.80 9.92
C SER A 232 -2.13 -1.36 11.22
N ALA A 233 -2.77 -1.17 12.35
CA ALA A 233 -2.40 -1.79 13.62
C ALA A 233 -2.65 -3.30 13.62
N GLY A 234 -3.57 -3.77 12.75
CA GLY A 234 -3.84 -5.19 12.57
C GLY A 234 -4.67 -5.46 11.31
N THR A 235 -4.90 -6.71 11.01
CA THR A 235 -5.58 -7.14 9.76
C THR A 235 -6.74 -8.08 10.06
N LEU A 236 -7.95 -7.72 9.63
CA LEU A 236 -9.13 -8.57 9.61
C LEU A 236 -9.27 -9.26 8.25
N VAL A 237 -9.26 -10.58 8.23
CA VAL A 237 -9.57 -11.41 7.06
C VAL A 237 -11.03 -11.86 7.16
N VAL A 238 -11.90 -11.31 6.31
CA VAL A 238 -13.35 -11.57 6.40
C VAL A 238 -13.73 -12.89 5.71
N GLN A 239 -13.30 -13.09 4.48
CA GLN A 239 -13.56 -14.30 3.73
C GLN A 239 -12.37 -14.63 2.84
N ALA A 240 -11.84 -15.83 2.91
CA ALA A 240 -10.67 -16.25 2.15
C ALA A 240 -10.68 -17.75 1.86
N ALA A 241 -10.47 -18.13 0.61
CA ALA A 241 -10.10 -19.49 0.25
C ALA A 241 -8.63 -19.77 0.64
N LEU A 242 -8.21 -21.04 0.71
CA LEU A 242 -6.84 -21.45 1.10
C LEU A 242 -5.73 -20.84 0.23
N ARG A 243 -6.02 -20.45 -1.01
CA ARG A 243 -5.06 -19.81 -1.93
C ARG A 243 -5.40 -18.35 -2.20
N SER A 244 -6.08 -17.68 -1.27
CA SER A 244 -6.46 -16.28 -1.40
C SER A 244 -5.25 -15.35 -1.25
N GLY A 245 -5.21 -14.31 -2.09
CA GLY A 245 -4.22 -13.23 -1.94
C GLY A 245 -4.35 -12.43 -0.64
N SER A 246 -5.51 -12.45 0.02
CA SER A 246 -5.71 -11.81 1.34
C SER A 246 -4.92 -12.49 2.46
N LEU A 247 -4.62 -13.79 2.34
CA LEU A 247 -3.75 -14.50 3.27
C LEU A 247 -2.29 -13.99 3.21
N ILE A 248 -1.88 -13.42 2.07
CA ILE A 248 -0.57 -12.78 1.95
C ILE A 248 -0.53 -11.50 2.80
N THR A 249 -1.64 -10.74 2.84
CA THR A 249 -1.74 -9.54 3.70
C THR A 249 -1.68 -9.92 5.18
N ALA A 250 -2.39 -10.98 5.59
CA ALA A 250 -2.32 -11.51 6.95
C ALA A 250 -0.89 -11.92 7.34
N ARG A 251 -0.16 -12.59 6.44
CA ARG A 251 1.25 -12.95 6.68
C ARG A 251 2.12 -11.70 6.83
N HIS A 252 1.97 -10.68 5.99
CA HIS A 252 2.70 -9.42 6.15
C HIS A 252 2.38 -8.72 7.47
N ALA A 253 1.14 -8.81 7.98
CA ALA A 253 0.80 -8.29 9.29
C ALA A 253 1.58 -9.02 10.40
N LEU A 254 1.60 -10.35 10.37
CA LEU A 254 2.37 -11.16 11.32
C LEU A 254 3.89 -10.90 11.24
N ASP A 255 4.44 -10.78 10.03
CA ASP A 255 5.86 -10.43 9.81
C ASP A 255 6.23 -9.06 10.41
N LEU A 256 5.25 -8.15 10.54
CA LEU A 256 5.39 -6.84 11.17
C LEU A 256 5.03 -6.85 12.67
N GLY A 257 4.76 -8.03 13.28
CA GLY A 257 4.36 -8.16 14.69
C GLY A 257 2.98 -7.57 14.97
N ARG A 258 2.08 -7.56 13.99
CA ARG A 258 0.73 -7.00 14.11
C ARG A 258 -0.32 -8.10 14.22
N GLU A 259 -1.42 -7.77 14.88
CA GLU A 259 -2.51 -8.71 15.14
C GLU A 259 -3.26 -9.10 13.85
N VAL A 260 -3.73 -10.34 13.83
CA VAL A 260 -4.56 -10.87 12.75
C VAL A 260 -5.84 -11.45 13.33
N TRP A 261 -6.96 -11.00 12.79
CA TRP A 261 -8.29 -11.55 13.07
C TRP A 261 -8.85 -12.22 11.83
N ALA A 262 -9.67 -13.22 12.02
CA ALA A 262 -10.39 -13.85 10.94
C ALA A 262 -11.86 -14.11 11.32
N VAL A 263 -12.76 -13.79 10.39
CA VAL A 263 -14.19 -14.08 10.54
C VAL A 263 -14.41 -15.57 10.27
N PRO A 264 -15.05 -16.31 11.17
CA PRO A 264 -15.33 -17.71 10.98
C PRO A 264 -16.36 -17.92 9.86
N GLY A 265 -16.28 -19.02 9.16
CA GLY A 265 -17.24 -19.37 8.12
C GLY A 265 -17.55 -20.85 8.10
N ARG A 266 -18.45 -21.24 7.20
CA ARG A 266 -18.91 -22.64 7.10
C ARG A 266 -17.76 -23.55 6.68
N ILE A 267 -17.65 -24.72 7.31
CA ILE A 267 -16.57 -25.70 7.05
C ILE A 267 -16.61 -26.32 5.65
N PHE A 268 -17.77 -26.29 4.98
CA PHE A 268 -17.96 -26.81 3.61
C PHE A 268 -17.92 -25.72 2.55
N ASP A 269 -17.70 -24.47 2.93
CA ASP A 269 -17.56 -23.35 2.02
C ASP A 269 -16.10 -23.10 1.70
N GLU A 270 -15.69 -23.37 0.46
CA GLU A 270 -14.33 -23.14 0.00
C GLU A 270 -13.85 -21.68 0.22
N GLY A 271 -14.78 -20.73 0.13
CA GLY A 271 -14.50 -19.31 0.37
C GLY A 271 -14.11 -19.00 1.81
N SER A 272 -14.45 -19.86 2.77
CA SER A 272 -14.19 -19.68 4.21
C SER A 272 -12.98 -20.48 4.72
N LEU A 273 -12.49 -21.46 3.95
CA LEU A 273 -11.47 -22.40 4.42
C LEU A 273 -10.16 -21.70 4.82
N GLY A 274 -9.76 -20.62 4.13
CA GLY A 274 -8.55 -19.86 4.44
C GLY A 274 -8.69 -19.04 5.73
N ALA A 275 -9.84 -18.39 5.96
CA ALA A 275 -10.12 -17.69 7.21
C ALA A 275 -10.17 -18.66 8.40
N ASN A 276 -10.85 -19.80 8.25
CA ASN A 276 -10.87 -20.86 9.28
C ASN A 276 -9.48 -21.46 9.54
N ALA A 277 -8.63 -21.56 8.52
CA ALA A 277 -7.24 -22.02 8.69
C ALA A 277 -6.43 -21.01 9.50
N LEU A 278 -6.56 -19.69 9.26
CA LEU A 278 -5.91 -18.66 10.07
C LEU A 278 -6.30 -18.75 11.54
N ILE A 279 -7.58 -18.95 11.86
CA ILE A 279 -8.05 -19.12 13.24
C ILE A 279 -7.37 -20.34 13.88
N ARG A 280 -7.33 -21.46 13.18
CA ARG A 280 -6.67 -22.67 13.65
C ARG A 280 -5.16 -22.50 13.85
N GLU A 281 -4.53 -21.60 13.11
CA GLU A 281 -3.11 -21.26 13.18
C GLU A 281 -2.80 -20.17 14.23
N GLY A 282 -3.83 -19.67 14.94
CA GLY A 282 -3.66 -18.74 16.05
C GLY A 282 -4.11 -17.31 15.79
N ALA A 283 -4.72 -17.01 14.63
CA ALA A 283 -5.38 -15.72 14.44
C ALA A 283 -6.59 -15.60 15.37
N HIS A 284 -6.85 -14.39 15.85
CA HIS A 284 -7.99 -14.12 16.72
C HIS A 284 -9.31 -14.38 15.97
N LEU A 285 -10.23 -15.02 16.65
CA LEU A 285 -11.58 -15.23 16.14
C LEU A 285 -12.34 -13.89 16.18
N ALA A 286 -12.83 -13.43 15.04
CA ALA A 286 -13.66 -12.22 14.92
C ALA A 286 -15.13 -12.61 14.72
N GLN A 287 -15.90 -12.61 15.78
CA GLN A 287 -17.36 -12.85 15.76
C GLN A 287 -18.15 -11.54 15.87
N HIS A 288 -17.56 -10.55 16.55
CA HIS A 288 -18.18 -9.24 16.75
C HIS A 288 -17.14 -8.12 16.62
N PRO A 289 -17.51 -6.91 16.19
CA PRO A 289 -16.57 -5.79 16.10
C PRO A 289 -15.84 -5.44 17.40
N SER A 290 -16.44 -5.71 18.57
CA SER A 290 -15.78 -5.53 19.88
C SER A 290 -14.48 -6.34 19.99
N ASP A 291 -14.40 -7.51 19.33
CA ASP A 291 -13.21 -8.36 19.39
C ASP A 291 -11.95 -7.65 18.85
N LEU A 292 -12.13 -6.68 17.96
CA LEU A 292 -11.08 -5.83 17.44
C LEU A 292 -10.92 -4.55 18.28
N LEU A 293 -12.04 -3.91 18.64
CA LEU A 293 -12.03 -2.61 19.31
C LEU A 293 -11.43 -2.68 20.73
N GLU A 294 -11.66 -3.77 21.46
CA GLU A 294 -11.08 -4.00 22.79
C GLU A 294 -9.55 -4.07 22.76
N MET A 295 -8.99 -4.64 21.71
CA MET A 295 -7.53 -4.72 21.54
C MET A 295 -6.90 -3.40 21.06
N LEU A 296 -7.67 -2.51 20.45
CA LEU A 296 -7.22 -1.18 20.04
C LEU A 296 -7.26 -0.16 21.18
N SER A 297 -8.07 -0.37 22.20
CA SER A 297 -8.25 0.57 23.33
C SER A 297 -6.94 0.93 24.06
N PRO A 298 -5.95 0.03 24.24
CA PRO A 298 -4.66 0.38 24.82
C PRO A 298 -3.77 1.24 23.92
N LEU A 299 -4.06 1.31 22.61
CA LEU A 299 -3.27 2.08 21.63
C LEU A 299 -3.77 3.53 21.49
N ALA A 300 -4.91 3.84 22.05
CA ALA A 300 -5.55 5.17 22.00
C ALA A 300 -5.32 6.02 23.27
N ALA A 301 -4.57 5.51 24.23
CA ALA A 301 -4.16 6.16 25.48
C ALA A 301 -2.66 6.53 25.44
#